data_b95cf3f6f2ff41ab5f91f4d67048ac34
#
_entry.id   b95cf3f6f2ff41ab5f91f4d67048ac34
#
_cell.length_a   1.000
_cell.length_b   1.000
_cell.length_c   1.000
_cell.angle_alpha   90.00
_cell.angle_beta   90.00
_cell.angle_gamma   90.00
#
_symmetry.space_group_name_H-M   'P 1'
#
loop_
_entity.id
_entity.type
_entity.pdbx_description
1 polymer ?
#
loop_
_entity_poly.entity_id
_entity_poly.type
_entity_poly.pdbx_seq_one_letter_code
_entity_poly.pdbx_strand_id
1 'polypeptide(L)'
;MHSLNDEILKTLLAAGPDPHETVSRLAALLSQPLDGLLVDHDRERRCGFPEVIYGQGKTPEQIGTAGKAILARSGRLLATRVDAAAGADLALQLGADFDPLSRTLLVPLSQPQASRMIVVCAGTSDLPVAREALRSLAYFGFEAELICDVGVAGLHRLNSVLPRLQQAEILIVCAGMEGALPSVLGGLVACPLIAVPTSTGYGAGGGGWAALLAMLNSCASGISVVNIDNGFGAACAAARMMKFKGIEPRMNTNEHESRKPD
;
A
#
# COMPACT_ATOMS: atom_id res chain seq x y z
N MET A 1 2.34 -16.49 17.42
CA MET A 1 3.38 -15.45 17.32
C MET A 1 3.24 -14.52 18.52
N HIS A 2 4.29 -14.33 19.32
CA HIS A 2 4.26 -13.31 20.38
C HIS A 2 4.28 -11.92 19.72
N SER A 3 3.47 -11.01 20.22
CA SER A 3 3.48 -9.64 19.72
C SER A 3 4.78 -8.91 20.13
N LEU A 4 5.22 -7.91 19.35
CA LEU A 4 6.37 -7.07 19.74
C LEU A 4 6.17 -6.46 21.13
N ASN A 5 4.92 -6.13 21.51
CA ASN A 5 4.59 -5.61 22.83
C ASN A 5 4.89 -6.63 23.94
N ASP A 6 4.60 -7.95 23.70
CA ASP A 6 4.91 -9.00 24.67
C ASP A 6 6.43 -9.15 24.85
N GLU A 7 7.21 -9.00 23.79
CA GLU A 7 8.67 -9.06 23.85
C GLU A 7 9.27 -7.84 24.58
N ILE A 8 8.73 -6.65 24.30
CA ILE A 8 9.11 -5.42 25.03
C ILE A 8 8.81 -5.60 26.51
N LEU A 9 7.60 -6.07 26.86
CA LEU A 9 7.22 -6.30 28.25
C LEU A 9 8.11 -7.32 28.93
N LYS A 10 8.41 -8.46 28.27
CA LYS A 10 9.35 -9.46 28.80
C LYS A 10 10.75 -8.87 29.03
N THR A 11 11.25 -8.05 28.11
CA THR A 11 12.55 -7.39 28.23
C THR A 11 12.58 -6.42 29.42
N LEU A 12 11.49 -5.66 29.63
CA LEU A 12 11.37 -4.76 30.77
C LEU A 12 11.26 -5.52 32.09
N LEU A 13 10.51 -6.62 32.16
CA LEU A 13 10.37 -7.46 33.34
C LEU A 13 11.65 -8.22 33.69
N ALA A 14 12.46 -8.55 32.69
CA ALA A 14 13.76 -9.17 32.86
C ALA A 14 14.92 -8.16 32.99
N ALA A 15 14.61 -6.87 33.12
CA ALA A 15 15.60 -5.81 33.25
C ALA A 15 16.48 -6.06 34.47
N GLY A 16 17.77 -6.16 34.21
CA GLY A 16 18.80 -6.20 35.27
C GLY A 16 19.08 -4.80 35.84
N PRO A 17 20.05 -4.71 36.75
CA PRO A 17 20.39 -3.43 37.40
C PRO A 17 21.07 -2.41 36.47
N ASP A 18 21.44 -2.81 35.23
CA ASP A 18 22.02 -1.90 34.25
C ASP A 18 20.99 -1.35 33.27
N PRO A 19 20.64 -0.06 33.38
CA PRO A 19 19.70 0.59 32.46
C PRO A 19 20.20 0.61 31.01
N HIS A 20 21.52 0.70 30.76
CA HIS A 20 22.09 0.76 29.41
C HIS A 20 21.92 -0.56 28.67
N GLU A 21 22.09 -1.69 29.36
CA GLU A 21 21.83 -3.01 28.77
C GLU A 21 20.36 -3.17 28.39
N THR A 22 19.45 -2.75 29.26
CA THR A 22 18.01 -2.80 29.00
C THR A 22 17.62 -1.94 27.79
N VAL A 23 18.13 -0.72 27.69
CA VAL A 23 17.90 0.17 26.54
C VAL A 23 18.45 -0.46 25.24
N SER A 24 19.63 -1.05 25.29
CA SER A 24 20.24 -1.72 24.13
C SER A 24 19.42 -2.91 23.66
N ARG A 25 18.89 -3.72 24.56
CA ARG A 25 17.99 -4.84 24.24
C ARG A 25 16.68 -4.36 23.64
N LEU A 26 16.09 -3.30 24.17
CA LEU A 26 14.87 -2.70 23.62
C LEU A 26 15.13 -2.12 22.22
N ALA A 27 16.22 -1.42 22.01
CA ALA A 27 16.61 -0.92 20.71
C ALA A 27 16.74 -2.04 19.67
N ALA A 28 17.32 -3.18 20.05
CA ALA A 28 17.47 -4.35 19.18
C ALA A 28 16.11 -5.01 18.81
N LEU A 29 15.09 -4.87 19.66
CA LEU A 29 13.72 -5.31 19.32
C LEU A 29 13.04 -4.39 18.29
N LEU A 30 13.36 -3.10 18.33
CA LEU A 30 12.71 -2.09 17.48
C LEU A 30 13.38 -1.97 16.10
N SER A 31 14.71 -2.18 16.04
CA SER A 31 15.48 -2.07 14.81
C SER A 31 16.65 -3.05 14.79
N GLN A 32 16.96 -3.58 13.61
CA GLN A 32 18.07 -4.50 13.40
C GLN A 32 19.09 -3.87 12.45
N PRO A 33 20.30 -3.51 12.97
CA PRO A 33 21.39 -3.10 12.11
C PRO A 33 21.96 -4.30 11.35
N LEU A 34 22.13 -4.11 10.05
CA LEU A 34 22.79 -5.05 9.13
C LEU A 34 23.86 -4.27 8.37
N ASP A 35 24.74 -4.94 7.64
CA ASP A 35 25.81 -4.26 6.90
C ASP A 35 25.21 -3.25 5.89
N GLY A 36 25.39 -1.95 6.17
CA GLY A 36 24.85 -0.84 5.38
C GLY A 36 23.33 -0.68 5.38
N LEU A 37 22.60 -1.39 6.25
CA LEU A 37 21.13 -1.36 6.35
C LEU A 37 20.67 -1.27 7.80
N LEU A 38 19.50 -0.68 8.01
CA LEU A 38 18.79 -0.71 9.30
C LEU A 38 17.34 -1.12 9.05
N VAL A 39 16.94 -2.29 9.53
CA VAL A 39 15.58 -2.79 9.38
C VAL A 39 14.72 -2.29 10.54
N ASP A 40 13.57 -1.69 10.22
CA ASP A 40 12.63 -1.09 11.20
C ASP A 40 11.54 -2.12 11.59
N HIS A 41 11.78 -2.88 12.63
CA HIS A 41 10.84 -3.89 13.14
C HIS A 41 9.62 -3.28 13.88
N ASP A 42 9.69 -1.99 14.26
CA ASP A 42 8.61 -1.28 14.93
C ASP A 42 7.61 -0.62 13.95
N ARG A 43 7.88 -0.68 12.66
CA ARG A 43 7.07 0.00 11.65
C ARG A 43 5.61 -0.44 11.67
N GLU A 44 5.34 -1.72 11.87
CA GLU A 44 3.95 -2.22 11.90
C GLU A 44 3.14 -1.59 13.03
N ARG A 45 3.72 -1.45 14.21
CA ARG A 45 3.06 -0.81 15.36
C ARG A 45 2.82 0.69 15.12
N ARG A 46 3.77 1.41 14.54
CA ARG A 46 3.67 2.86 14.30
C ARG A 46 2.87 3.21 13.05
N CYS A 47 3.04 2.44 11.98
CA CYS A 47 2.50 2.76 10.64
C CYS A 47 1.35 1.83 10.22
N GLY A 48 1.09 0.75 10.97
CA GLY A 48 0.02 -0.20 10.69
C GLY A 48 0.38 -1.29 9.68
N PHE A 49 1.60 -1.32 9.15
CA PHE A 49 2.13 -2.38 8.28
C PHE A 49 3.65 -2.51 8.45
N PRO A 50 4.22 -3.72 8.27
CA PRO A 50 5.64 -3.97 8.48
C PRO A 50 6.52 -3.22 7.47
N GLU A 51 7.86 -3.36 7.66
CA GLU A 51 8.87 -2.80 6.76
C GLU A 51 8.71 -3.35 5.34
N VAL A 52 8.94 -2.49 4.35
CA VAL A 52 8.90 -2.81 2.92
C VAL A 52 10.22 -2.40 2.28
N ILE A 53 10.77 -3.25 1.44
CA ILE A 53 12.03 -3.00 0.76
C ILE A 53 11.76 -2.18 -0.52
N TYR A 54 12.34 -1.01 -0.62
CA TYR A 54 12.46 -0.27 -1.87
C TYR A 54 13.71 -0.76 -2.60
N GLY A 55 13.53 -1.58 -3.65
CA GLY A 55 14.62 -2.30 -4.30
C GLY A 55 15.47 -1.45 -5.24
N GLN A 56 14.92 -0.34 -5.77
CA GLN A 56 15.66 0.52 -6.70
C GLN A 56 16.92 1.09 -6.05
N GLY A 57 18.07 0.86 -6.69
CA GLY A 57 19.37 1.30 -6.19
C GLY A 57 20.00 0.41 -5.11
N LYS A 58 19.34 -0.71 -4.73
CA LYS A 58 19.92 -1.73 -3.85
C LYS A 58 20.52 -2.88 -4.66
N THR A 59 21.58 -3.49 -4.12
CA THR A 59 22.13 -4.71 -4.68
C THR A 59 21.24 -5.92 -4.34
N PRO A 60 21.29 -7.02 -5.10
CA PRO A 60 20.57 -8.25 -4.75
C PRO A 60 20.91 -8.77 -3.36
N GLU A 61 22.18 -8.67 -2.94
CA GLU A 61 22.64 -9.09 -1.60
C GLU A 61 21.97 -8.25 -0.51
N GLN A 62 21.85 -6.94 -0.70
CA GLN A 62 21.17 -6.04 0.25
C GLN A 62 19.68 -6.39 0.36
N ILE A 63 19.00 -6.65 -0.78
CA ILE A 63 17.59 -7.06 -0.79
C ILE A 63 17.43 -8.42 -0.11
N GLY A 64 18.30 -9.39 -0.41
CA GLY A 64 18.28 -10.72 0.20
C GLY A 64 18.49 -10.70 1.71
N THR A 65 19.45 -9.90 2.18
CA THR A 65 19.77 -9.76 3.61
C THR A 65 18.63 -9.09 4.38
N ALA A 66 18.11 -7.97 3.87
CA ALA A 66 16.96 -7.29 4.46
C ALA A 66 15.69 -8.17 4.42
N GLY A 67 15.46 -8.86 3.29
CA GLY A 67 14.33 -9.76 3.11
C GLY A 67 14.30 -10.90 4.12
N LYS A 68 15.45 -11.55 4.37
CA LYS A 68 15.57 -12.60 5.41
C LYS A 68 15.26 -12.07 6.80
N ALA A 69 15.76 -10.89 7.16
CA ALA A 69 15.52 -10.28 8.46
C ALA A 69 14.02 -9.93 8.65
N ILE A 70 13.37 -9.35 7.63
CA ILE A 70 11.95 -9.03 7.66
C ILE A 70 11.10 -10.30 7.76
N LEU A 71 11.38 -11.32 6.93
CA LEU A 71 10.67 -12.60 6.96
C LEU A 71 10.78 -13.31 8.30
N ALA A 72 11.98 -13.34 8.88
CA ALA A 72 12.20 -13.96 10.20
C ALA A 72 11.33 -13.31 11.29
N ARG A 73 11.04 -12.02 11.17
CA ARG A 73 10.27 -11.25 12.15
C ARG A 73 8.77 -11.25 11.90
N SER A 74 8.35 -10.99 10.66
CA SER A 74 6.93 -10.75 10.30
C SER A 74 6.26 -11.93 9.59
N GLY A 75 7.04 -12.90 9.06
CA GLY A 75 6.54 -14.00 8.25
C GLY A 75 6.02 -13.58 6.87
N ARG A 76 6.16 -12.32 6.50
CA ARG A 76 5.72 -11.77 5.21
C ARG A 76 6.73 -10.78 4.65
N LEU A 77 6.74 -10.58 3.33
CA LEU A 77 7.70 -9.73 2.64
C LEU A 77 7.03 -9.00 1.48
N LEU A 78 7.36 -7.73 1.33
CA LEU A 78 7.17 -6.99 0.10
C LEU A 78 8.47 -6.26 -0.25
N ALA A 79 8.95 -6.47 -1.46
CA ALA A 79 9.96 -5.60 -2.06
C ALA A 79 9.40 -5.06 -3.38
N THR A 80 9.51 -3.75 -3.58
CA THR A 80 9.06 -3.07 -4.80
C THR A 80 10.25 -2.62 -5.63
N ARG A 81 10.04 -2.40 -6.93
CA ARG A 81 11.08 -1.91 -7.86
C ARG A 81 12.35 -2.76 -7.84
N VAL A 82 12.19 -4.06 -7.72
CA VAL A 82 13.29 -5.04 -7.79
C VAL A 82 13.81 -5.11 -9.23
N ASP A 83 15.12 -5.25 -9.38
CA ASP A 83 15.71 -5.45 -10.70
C ASP A 83 15.21 -6.76 -11.31
N ALA A 84 14.73 -6.71 -12.56
CA ALA A 84 14.15 -7.86 -13.22
C ALA A 84 15.16 -9.01 -13.38
N ALA A 85 16.45 -8.71 -13.57
CA ALA A 85 17.49 -9.72 -13.72
C ALA A 85 17.76 -10.49 -12.43
N ALA A 86 17.59 -9.85 -11.26
CA ALA A 86 17.80 -10.46 -9.95
C ALA A 86 16.52 -11.07 -9.34
N GLY A 87 15.36 -10.73 -9.90
CA GLY A 87 14.08 -11.04 -9.28
C GLY A 87 13.81 -12.52 -9.07
N ALA A 88 14.12 -13.37 -10.06
CA ALA A 88 13.91 -14.81 -9.98
C ALA A 88 14.81 -15.49 -8.93
N ASP A 89 16.09 -15.11 -8.88
CA ASP A 89 17.05 -15.67 -7.92
C ASP A 89 16.70 -15.25 -6.48
N LEU A 90 16.31 -13.97 -6.28
CA LEU A 90 15.84 -13.48 -5.00
C LEU A 90 14.54 -14.16 -4.55
N ALA A 91 13.64 -14.46 -5.48
CA ALA A 91 12.40 -15.19 -5.19
C ALA A 91 12.71 -16.58 -4.63
N LEU A 92 13.61 -17.33 -5.27
CA LEU A 92 14.06 -18.64 -4.79
C LEU A 92 14.74 -18.53 -3.42
N GLN A 93 15.63 -17.56 -3.24
CA GLN A 93 16.36 -17.35 -1.99
C GLN A 93 15.45 -17.03 -0.80
N LEU A 94 14.38 -16.29 -1.03
CA LEU A 94 13.47 -15.75 0.00
C LEU A 94 12.16 -16.55 0.13
N GLY A 95 11.93 -17.54 -0.71
CA GLY A 95 10.64 -18.24 -0.78
C GLY A 95 9.48 -17.30 -1.16
N ALA A 96 9.77 -16.28 -1.97
CA ALA A 96 8.82 -15.24 -2.38
C ALA A 96 8.33 -15.50 -3.81
N ASP A 97 7.18 -14.92 -4.16
CA ASP A 97 6.69 -14.84 -5.52
C ASP A 97 7.19 -13.55 -6.19
N PHE A 98 7.88 -13.68 -7.33
CA PHE A 98 8.33 -12.54 -8.13
C PHE A 98 7.40 -12.26 -9.30
N ASP A 99 6.87 -11.06 -9.36
CA ASP A 99 6.13 -10.57 -10.52
C ASP A 99 7.03 -9.66 -11.38
N PRO A 100 7.46 -10.13 -12.56
CA PRO A 100 8.35 -9.35 -13.42
C PRO A 100 7.68 -8.08 -13.98
N LEU A 101 6.35 -8.04 -14.09
CA LEU A 101 5.63 -6.90 -14.63
C LEU A 101 5.63 -5.71 -13.65
N SER A 102 5.27 -5.94 -12.40
CA SER A 102 5.32 -4.92 -11.34
C SER A 102 6.67 -4.80 -10.65
N ARG A 103 7.61 -5.71 -10.95
CA ARG A 103 8.94 -5.79 -10.33
C ARG A 103 8.86 -5.87 -8.80
N THR A 104 7.93 -6.71 -8.32
CA THR A 104 7.71 -6.92 -6.88
C THR A 104 8.04 -8.34 -6.45
N LEU A 105 8.65 -8.49 -5.27
CA LEU A 105 8.75 -9.75 -4.53
C LEU A 105 7.71 -9.75 -3.43
N LEU A 106 6.95 -10.82 -3.30
CA LEU A 106 5.86 -10.92 -2.33
C LEU A 106 5.86 -12.26 -1.60
N VAL A 107 5.83 -12.20 -0.27
CA VAL A 107 5.30 -13.26 0.59
C VAL A 107 4.08 -12.66 1.28
N PRO A 108 2.86 -13.04 0.90
CA PRO A 108 1.65 -12.42 1.40
C PRO A 108 1.32 -12.88 2.83
N LEU A 109 0.34 -12.22 3.44
CA LEU A 109 -0.30 -12.72 4.66
C LEU A 109 -1.06 -14.01 4.33
N SER A 110 -0.97 -15.02 5.21
CA SER A 110 -1.59 -16.35 5.00
C SER A 110 -3.12 -16.32 4.97
N GLN A 111 -3.74 -15.33 5.62
CA GLN A 111 -5.19 -15.15 5.67
C GLN A 111 -5.53 -13.70 5.38
N PRO A 112 -5.71 -13.31 4.12
CA PRO A 112 -6.11 -11.95 3.79
C PRO A 112 -7.57 -11.70 4.19
N GLN A 113 -7.87 -10.47 4.56
CA GLN A 113 -9.23 -10.01 4.83
C GLN A 113 -9.95 -9.79 3.50
N ALA A 114 -11.12 -10.39 3.35
CA ALA A 114 -12.01 -10.11 2.22
C ALA A 114 -12.38 -8.60 2.21
N SER A 115 -12.26 -7.98 1.06
CA SER A 115 -12.63 -6.57 0.88
C SER A 115 -13.20 -6.33 -0.51
N ARG A 116 -13.91 -5.24 -0.69
CA ARG A 116 -14.35 -4.76 -2.00
C ARG A 116 -13.46 -3.64 -2.52
N MET A 117 -12.15 -3.76 -2.28
CA MET A 117 -11.20 -2.86 -2.93
C MET A 117 -10.98 -3.28 -4.37
N ILE A 118 -11.01 -2.32 -5.28
CA ILE A 118 -10.79 -2.56 -6.70
C ILE A 118 -9.66 -1.67 -7.19
N VAL A 119 -8.70 -2.28 -7.87
CA VAL A 119 -7.65 -1.58 -8.62
C VAL A 119 -8.08 -1.54 -10.07
N VAL A 120 -8.13 -0.34 -10.66
CA VAL A 120 -8.56 -0.11 -12.04
C VAL A 120 -7.40 0.45 -12.84
N CYS A 121 -7.16 -0.02 -14.05
CA CYS A 121 -6.22 0.62 -14.95
C CYS A 121 -6.86 0.98 -16.31
N ALA A 122 -6.48 2.15 -16.85
CA ALA A 122 -7.01 2.68 -18.09
C ALA A 122 -6.62 1.84 -19.31
N GLY A 123 -5.35 1.48 -19.39
CA GLY A 123 -4.80 0.64 -20.45
C GLY A 123 -3.90 -0.47 -19.91
N THR A 124 -3.53 -1.40 -20.79
CA THR A 124 -2.60 -2.49 -20.45
C THR A 124 -1.20 -2.00 -20.11
N SER A 125 -0.81 -0.82 -20.60
CA SER A 125 0.47 -0.18 -20.28
C SER A 125 0.52 0.37 -18.84
N ASP A 126 -0.63 0.50 -18.17
CA ASP A 126 -0.71 0.91 -16.76
C ASP A 126 -0.64 -0.29 -15.80
N LEU A 127 -0.71 -1.51 -16.33
CA LEU A 127 -0.68 -2.75 -15.55
C LEU A 127 0.51 -2.87 -14.58
N PRO A 128 1.73 -2.47 -14.90
CA PRO A 128 2.85 -2.55 -13.97
C PRO A 128 2.54 -1.85 -12.64
N VAL A 129 1.98 -0.65 -12.71
CA VAL A 129 1.63 0.17 -11.54
C VAL A 129 0.40 -0.38 -10.82
N ALA A 130 -0.62 -0.81 -11.57
CA ALA A 130 -1.82 -1.42 -11.00
C ALA A 130 -1.49 -2.74 -10.27
N ARG A 131 -0.58 -3.56 -10.81
CA ARG A 131 -0.13 -4.80 -10.16
C ARG A 131 0.74 -4.51 -8.93
N GLU A 132 1.56 -3.46 -8.93
CA GLU A 132 2.27 -3.03 -7.73
C GLU A 132 1.26 -2.69 -6.61
N ALA A 133 0.20 -1.95 -6.92
CA ALA A 133 -0.86 -1.63 -5.97
C ALA A 133 -1.57 -2.91 -5.46
N LEU A 134 -1.98 -3.80 -6.36
CA LEU A 134 -2.66 -5.05 -6.02
C LEU A 134 -1.82 -5.92 -5.07
N ARG A 135 -0.54 -6.12 -5.41
CA ARG A 135 0.38 -6.94 -4.61
C ARG A 135 0.71 -6.29 -3.26
N SER A 136 0.75 -4.96 -3.22
CA SER A 136 0.91 -4.22 -1.97
C SER A 136 -0.33 -4.38 -1.05
N LEU A 137 -1.55 -4.37 -1.61
CA LEU A 137 -2.76 -4.66 -0.84
C LEU A 137 -2.74 -6.08 -0.27
N ALA A 138 -2.32 -7.07 -1.06
CA ALA A 138 -2.16 -8.45 -0.57
C ALA A 138 -1.13 -8.54 0.58
N TYR A 139 -0.01 -7.81 0.49
CA TYR A 139 0.96 -7.69 1.58
C TYR A 139 0.35 -7.07 2.85
N PHE A 140 -0.52 -6.07 2.71
CA PHE A 140 -1.22 -5.45 3.83
C PHE A 140 -2.35 -6.31 4.40
N GLY A 141 -2.63 -7.45 3.78
CA GLY A 141 -3.61 -8.42 4.22
C GLY A 141 -5.02 -8.17 3.69
N PHE A 142 -5.17 -7.51 2.55
CA PHE A 142 -6.45 -7.28 1.90
C PHE A 142 -6.53 -8.02 0.56
N GLU A 143 -7.65 -8.69 0.33
CA GLU A 143 -8.02 -9.13 -1.01
C GLU A 143 -8.50 -7.92 -1.82
N ALA A 144 -8.12 -7.85 -3.09
CA ALA A 144 -8.55 -6.80 -3.99
C ALA A 144 -8.72 -7.34 -5.40
N GLU A 145 -9.64 -6.76 -6.16
CA GLU A 145 -9.89 -7.11 -7.55
C GLU A 145 -9.09 -6.18 -8.48
N LEU A 146 -8.63 -6.71 -9.62
CA LEU A 146 -8.02 -5.93 -10.70
C LEU A 146 -8.95 -5.87 -11.91
N ILE A 147 -9.34 -4.66 -12.33
CA ILE A 147 -10.06 -4.40 -13.57
C ILE A 147 -9.17 -3.61 -14.51
N CYS A 148 -8.95 -4.14 -15.71
CA CYS A 148 -7.98 -3.63 -16.65
C CYS A 148 -8.61 -3.22 -17.97
N ASP A 149 -7.96 -2.28 -18.68
CA ASP A 149 -8.30 -1.86 -20.04
C ASP A 149 -9.71 -1.23 -20.16
N VAL A 150 -10.07 -0.37 -19.21
CA VAL A 150 -11.35 0.35 -19.16
C VAL A 150 -11.18 1.87 -19.33
N GLY A 151 -10.19 2.29 -20.14
CA GLY A 151 -9.91 3.69 -20.42
C GLY A 151 -11.06 4.44 -21.08
N VAL A 152 -11.05 5.76 -20.92
CA VAL A 152 -12.14 6.67 -21.37
C VAL A 152 -12.31 6.73 -22.89
N ALA A 153 -11.30 6.33 -23.66
CA ALA A 153 -11.39 6.23 -25.13
C ALA A 153 -12.41 5.16 -25.59
N GLY A 154 -12.81 4.26 -24.68
CA GLY A 154 -13.83 3.24 -24.94
C GLY A 154 -14.84 3.18 -23.81
N LEU A 155 -15.68 4.19 -23.64
CA LEU A 155 -16.64 4.30 -22.53
C LEU A 155 -17.56 3.07 -22.38
N HIS A 156 -17.85 2.35 -23.47
CA HIS A 156 -18.63 1.11 -23.39
C HIS A 156 -17.95 0.05 -22.51
N ARG A 157 -16.60 -0.03 -22.49
CA ARG A 157 -15.84 -0.95 -21.64
C ARG A 157 -15.98 -0.53 -20.16
N LEU A 158 -15.83 0.75 -19.88
CA LEU A 158 -16.03 1.30 -18.53
C LEU A 158 -17.47 1.06 -18.05
N ASN A 159 -18.47 1.33 -18.90
CA ASN A 159 -19.87 1.15 -18.55
C ASN A 159 -20.21 -0.32 -18.23
N SER A 160 -19.56 -1.29 -18.88
CA SER A 160 -19.82 -2.72 -18.62
C SER A 160 -19.40 -3.15 -17.21
N VAL A 161 -18.45 -2.46 -16.59
CA VAL A 161 -17.92 -2.77 -15.24
C VAL A 161 -18.43 -1.79 -14.18
N LEU A 162 -19.09 -0.71 -14.57
CA LEU A 162 -19.54 0.36 -13.67
C LEU A 162 -20.38 -0.15 -12.47
N PRO A 163 -21.33 -1.08 -12.63
CA PRO A 163 -22.10 -1.60 -11.50
C PRO A 163 -21.22 -2.26 -10.41
N ARG A 164 -20.10 -2.87 -10.80
CA ARG A 164 -19.13 -3.44 -9.85
C ARG A 164 -18.33 -2.34 -9.17
N LEU A 165 -17.87 -1.33 -9.90
CA LEU A 165 -17.12 -0.20 -9.37
C LEU A 165 -17.94 0.61 -8.36
N GLN A 166 -19.26 0.75 -8.56
CA GLN A 166 -20.15 1.44 -7.64
C GLN A 166 -20.36 0.70 -6.31
N GLN A 167 -20.05 -0.60 -6.25
CA GLN A 167 -20.10 -1.39 -5.02
C GLN A 167 -18.76 -1.45 -4.29
N ALA A 168 -17.73 -0.84 -4.84
CA ALA A 168 -16.40 -0.82 -4.22
C ALA A 168 -16.43 -0.07 -2.89
N GLU A 169 -15.55 -0.49 -1.98
CA GLU A 169 -15.27 0.21 -0.72
C GLU A 169 -14.20 1.27 -0.91
N ILE A 170 -13.24 1.02 -1.78
CA ILE A 170 -12.19 1.95 -2.21
C ILE A 170 -11.80 1.60 -3.65
N LEU A 171 -11.56 2.60 -4.46
CA LEU A 171 -10.96 2.47 -5.79
C LEU A 171 -9.53 3.01 -5.80
N ILE A 172 -8.62 2.24 -6.40
CA ILE A 172 -7.30 2.73 -6.84
C ILE A 172 -7.34 2.77 -8.36
N VAL A 173 -7.14 3.95 -8.96
CA VAL A 173 -7.30 4.16 -10.42
C VAL A 173 -6.00 4.61 -11.03
N CYS A 174 -5.36 3.72 -11.82
CA CYS A 174 -4.10 3.97 -12.53
C CYS A 174 -4.38 4.43 -13.96
N ALA A 175 -3.86 5.58 -14.36
CA ALA A 175 -4.00 6.11 -15.71
C ALA A 175 -2.81 6.96 -16.12
N GLY A 176 -2.31 6.71 -17.33
CA GLY A 176 -1.31 7.55 -18.01
C GLY A 176 -1.95 8.51 -19.01
N MET A 177 -1.20 8.90 -20.04
CA MET A 177 -1.63 9.85 -21.06
C MET A 177 -2.11 11.17 -20.45
N GLU A 178 -3.39 11.52 -20.61
CA GLU A 178 -4.03 12.70 -20.04
C GLU A 178 -4.63 12.48 -18.65
N GLY A 179 -4.64 11.25 -18.13
CA GLY A 179 -5.12 10.94 -16.78
C GLY A 179 -6.62 11.15 -16.54
N ALA A 180 -7.48 11.03 -17.56
CA ALA A 180 -8.90 11.40 -17.46
C ALA A 180 -9.76 10.39 -16.69
N LEU A 181 -9.37 9.10 -16.64
CA LEU A 181 -10.20 8.05 -16.04
C LEU A 181 -10.57 8.33 -14.57
N PRO A 182 -9.68 8.78 -13.68
CA PRO A 182 -10.07 9.12 -12.30
C PRO A 182 -11.13 10.20 -12.21
N SER A 183 -11.10 11.23 -13.08
CA SER A 183 -12.11 12.30 -13.12
C SER A 183 -13.48 11.76 -13.51
N VAL A 184 -13.54 10.86 -14.49
CA VAL A 184 -14.79 10.22 -14.93
C VAL A 184 -15.35 9.35 -13.81
N LEU A 185 -14.53 8.49 -13.22
CA LEU A 185 -14.96 7.62 -12.12
C LEU A 185 -15.33 8.39 -10.86
N GLY A 186 -14.63 9.48 -10.53
CA GLY A 186 -14.94 10.33 -9.39
C GLY A 186 -16.34 10.97 -9.46
N GLY A 187 -16.89 11.13 -10.67
CA GLY A 187 -18.30 11.56 -10.88
C GLY A 187 -19.33 10.42 -10.87
N LEU A 188 -18.89 9.15 -10.83
CA LEU A 188 -19.77 7.98 -10.99
C LEU A 188 -19.82 7.06 -9.76
N VAL A 189 -18.92 7.24 -8.78
CA VAL A 189 -18.81 6.39 -7.58
C VAL A 189 -18.87 7.24 -6.31
N ALA A 190 -19.33 6.64 -5.22
CA ALA A 190 -19.41 7.30 -3.92
C ALA A 190 -18.29 6.93 -2.97
N CYS A 191 -17.51 5.88 -3.28
CA CYS A 191 -16.41 5.44 -2.43
C CYS A 191 -15.18 6.33 -2.57
N PRO A 192 -14.24 6.31 -1.59
CA PRO A 192 -12.95 6.95 -1.73
C PRO A 192 -12.22 6.49 -2.99
N LEU A 193 -11.65 7.44 -3.75
CA LEU A 193 -10.90 7.20 -4.97
C LEU A 193 -9.49 7.74 -4.84
N ILE A 194 -8.51 6.84 -5.06
CA ILE A 194 -7.09 7.16 -5.06
C ILE A 194 -6.59 7.07 -6.50
N ALA A 195 -6.21 8.20 -7.07
CA ALA A 195 -5.71 8.31 -8.43
C ALA A 195 -4.20 8.15 -8.45
N VAL A 196 -3.71 7.29 -9.34
CA VAL A 196 -2.30 7.02 -9.57
C VAL A 196 -1.96 7.42 -11.01
N PRO A 197 -1.31 8.57 -11.20
CA PRO A 197 -0.78 8.92 -12.51
C PRO A 197 0.32 7.94 -12.88
N THR A 198 0.33 7.46 -14.12
CA THR A 198 1.41 6.60 -14.60
C THR A 198 2.29 7.33 -15.61
N SER A 199 3.56 6.93 -15.72
CA SER A 199 4.49 7.47 -16.70
C SER A 199 4.18 7.05 -18.13
N THR A 200 3.14 6.25 -18.34
CA THR A 200 2.64 5.83 -19.66
C THR A 200 2.20 7.04 -20.45
N GLY A 201 2.82 7.28 -21.59
CA GLY A 201 2.50 8.39 -22.45
C GLY A 201 3.67 8.79 -23.36
N TYR A 202 3.43 9.75 -24.23
CA TYR A 202 4.42 10.30 -25.18
C TYR A 202 4.16 11.79 -25.41
N GLY A 203 5.09 12.45 -26.12
CA GLY A 203 4.96 13.89 -26.40
C GLY A 203 4.84 14.73 -25.12
N ALA A 204 3.86 15.62 -25.06
CA ALA A 204 3.59 16.44 -23.88
C ALA A 204 3.12 15.65 -22.65
N GLY A 205 2.62 14.42 -22.85
CA GLY A 205 2.19 13.52 -21.78
C GLY A 205 3.32 12.66 -21.19
N GLY A 206 4.53 12.73 -21.76
CA GLY A 206 5.65 11.89 -21.33
C GLY A 206 6.01 12.05 -19.85
N GLY A 207 6.41 10.91 -19.23
CA GLY A 207 6.83 10.89 -17.83
C GLY A 207 5.70 11.07 -16.79
N GLY A 208 4.42 11.05 -17.23
CA GLY A 208 3.27 11.09 -16.31
C GLY A 208 2.88 12.48 -15.79
N TRP A 209 3.57 13.54 -16.17
CA TRP A 209 3.28 14.90 -15.71
C TRP A 209 1.91 15.39 -16.13
N ALA A 210 1.49 15.13 -17.39
CA ALA A 210 0.15 15.53 -17.85
C ALA A 210 -0.94 14.80 -17.05
N ALA A 211 -0.78 13.50 -16.81
CA ALA A 211 -1.70 12.71 -15.99
C ALA A 211 -1.77 13.26 -14.55
N LEU A 212 -0.62 13.54 -13.92
CA LEU A 212 -0.56 14.10 -12.57
C LEU A 212 -1.28 15.44 -12.48
N LEU A 213 -0.99 16.37 -13.39
CA LEU A 213 -1.60 17.70 -13.38
C LEU A 213 -3.11 17.64 -13.67
N ALA A 214 -3.54 16.77 -14.58
CA ALA A 214 -4.97 16.59 -14.84
C ALA A 214 -5.72 16.03 -13.63
N MET A 215 -5.14 15.03 -12.94
CA MET A 215 -5.74 14.46 -11.72
C MET A 215 -5.82 15.47 -10.58
N LEU A 216 -4.76 16.29 -10.37
CA LEU A 216 -4.74 17.36 -9.36
C LEU A 216 -5.73 18.49 -9.66
N ASN A 217 -6.04 18.73 -10.93
CA ASN A 217 -6.99 19.77 -11.37
C ASN A 217 -8.38 19.21 -11.69
N SER A 218 -8.68 17.98 -11.28
CA SER A 218 -9.99 17.36 -11.52
C SER A 218 -11.11 18.16 -10.85
N CYS A 219 -12.22 18.38 -11.57
CA CYS A 219 -13.44 18.95 -11.00
C CYS A 219 -14.26 17.92 -10.20
N ALA A 220 -13.94 16.64 -10.27
CA ALA A 220 -14.55 15.60 -9.43
C ALA A 220 -13.99 15.71 -8.01
N SER A 221 -14.82 16.15 -7.07
CA SER A 221 -14.42 16.39 -5.68
C SER A 221 -14.09 15.10 -4.94
N GLY A 222 -13.06 15.14 -4.10
CA GLY A 222 -12.71 14.03 -3.20
C GLY A 222 -11.73 13.00 -3.77
N ILE A 223 -11.16 13.23 -4.95
CA ILE A 223 -10.08 12.40 -5.49
C ILE A 223 -8.79 12.69 -4.72
N SER A 224 -8.17 11.64 -4.18
CA SER A 224 -6.82 11.70 -3.60
C SER A 224 -5.79 11.29 -4.64
N VAL A 225 -4.76 12.10 -4.87
CA VAL A 225 -3.74 11.80 -5.89
C VAL A 225 -2.43 11.43 -5.20
N VAL A 226 -1.79 10.35 -5.65
CA VAL A 226 -0.44 9.96 -5.23
C VAL A 226 0.59 10.32 -6.30
N ASN A 227 1.87 10.07 -6.01
CA ASN A 227 2.94 10.36 -6.97
C ASN A 227 2.86 9.47 -8.22
N ILE A 228 3.56 9.88 -9.29
CA ILE A 228 3.67 9.13 -10.55
C ILE A 228 4.26 7.73 -10.29
N ASP A 229 3.67 6.71 -10.91
CA ASP A 229 4.06 5.29 -10.79
C ASP A 229 4.12 4.78 -9.35
N ASN A 230 3.31 5.33 -8.45
CA ASN A 230 3.34 4.97 -7.03
C ASN A 230 2.13 4.10 -6.63
N GLY A 231 2.05 2.90 -7.21
CA GLY A 231 1.03 1.90 -6.85
C GLY A 231 1.12 1.49 -5.38
N PHE A 232 2.34 1.36 -4.85
CA PHE A 232 2.57 1.09 -3.43
C PHE A 232 2.00 2.18 -2.52
N GLY A 233 2.24 3.45 -2.84
CA GLY A 233 1.69 4.57 -2.05
C GLY A 233 0.17 4.62 -2.05
N ALA A 234 -0.46 4.30 -3.18
CA ALA A 234 -1.91 4.19 -3.27
C ALA A 234 -2.45 3.05 -2.40
N ALA A 235 -1.81 1.88 -2.43
CA ALA A 235 -2.16 0.77 -1.57
C ALA A 235 -1.99 1.10 -0.08
N CYS A 236 -0.94 1.83 0.31
CA CYS A 236 -0.76 2.34 1.68
C CYS A 236 -1.92 3.24 2.12
N ALA A 237 -2.35 4.17 1.27
CA ALA A 237 -3.45 5.07 1.55
C ALA A 237 -4.77 4.28 1.70
N ALA A 238 -5.06 3.37 0.76
CA ALA A 238 -6.24 2.51 0.80
C ALA A 238 -6.28 1.64 2.08
N ALA A 239 -5.18 0.97 2.40
CA ALA A 239 -5.09 0.13 3.60
C ALA A 239 -5.32 0.93 4.90
N ARG A 240 -4.83 2.17 4.97
CA ARG A 240 -5.11 3.07 6.11
C ARG A 240 -6.58 3.46 6.19
N MET A 241 -7.20 3.84 5.07
CA MET A 241 -8.63 4.19 5.03
C MET A 241 -9.50 3.01 5.48
N MET A 242 -9.18 1.78 5.08
CA MET A 242 -9.90 0.57 5.51
C MET A 242 -9.78 0.31 7.01
N LYS A 243 -8.61 0.55 7.61
CA LYS A 243 -8.42 0.38 9.06
C LYS A 243 -9.24 1.39 9.88
N PHE A 244 -9.48 2.59 9.36
CA PHE A 244 -10.30 3.59 10.03
C PHE A 244 -11.81 3.38 9.86
N LYS A 245 -12.25 2.58 8.90
CA LYS A 245 -13.68 2.30 8.65
C LYS A 245 -14.41 1.66 9.85
N GLY A 246 -13.71 0.98 10.75
CA GLY A 246 -14.26 0.38 11.98
C GLY A 246 -14.30 1.33 13.17
N ILE A 247 -13.84 2.57 13.03
CA ILE A 247 -13.89 3.58 14.09
C ILE A 247 -15.15 4.42 13.86
N GLU A 248 -16.26 4.05 14.54
CA GLU A 248 -17.42 4.94 14.59
C GLU A 248 -16.98 6.29 15.18
N PRO A 249 -17.37 7.43 14.57
CA PRO A 249 -17.16 8.73 15.17
C PRO A 249 -17.82 8.70 16.55
N ARG A 250 -17.05 8.96 17.62
CA ARG A 250 -17.64 9.19 18.94
C ARG A 250 -18.57 10.40 18.81
N MET A 251 -19.85 10.15 18.65
CA MET A 251 -20.84 11.19 18.82
C MET A 251 -20.77 11.61 20.28
N ASN A 252 -20.27 12.82 20.50
CA ASN A 252 -20.32 13.45 21.80
C ASN A 252 -21.80 13.81 22.05
N THR A 253 -22.55 12.85 22.55
CA THR A 253 -23.88 13.13 23.11
C THR A 253 -23.65 13.90 24.40
N ASN A 254 -23.38 15.19 24.28
CA ASN A 254 -23.68 16.13 25.34
C ASN A 254 -25.21 16.13 25.45
N GLU A 255 -25.75 15.23 26.24
CA GLU A 255 -27.10 15.34 26.77
C GLU A 255 -27.15 16.65 27.56
N HIS A 256 -27.65 17.69 26.92
CA HIS A 256 -28.17 18.82 27.63
C HIS A 256 -29.38 18.29 28.44
N GLU A 257 -29.12 17.86 29.69
CA GLU A 257 -30.15 17.76 30.68
C GLU A 257 -30.83 19.14 30.77
N SER A 258 -31.98 19.25 30.15
CA SER A 258 -32.89 20.35 30.32
C SER A 258 -33.31 20.33 31.79
N ARG A 259 -32.68 21.17 32.63
CA ARG A 259 -33.23 21.54 33.94
C ARG A 259 -34.61 22.15 33.70
N LYS A 260 -35.66 21.47 34.14
CA LYS A 260 -36.98 22.05 34.30
C LYS A 260 -36.88 23.11 35.39
N PRO A 261 -37.40 24.34 35.19
CA PRO A 261 -37.62 25.27 36.28
C PRO A 261 -38.82 24.83 37.10
N ASP A 262 -38.67 24.88 38.43
CA ASP A 262 -39.76 24.76 39.40
C ASP A 262 -40.67 25.97 39.31
#